data_e95b8b04bcabe1042dc9e4c10daaec99
#
_entry.id   e95b8b04bcabe1042dc9e4c10daaec99
#
_cell.length_a   1.000
_cell.length_b   1.000
_cell.length_c   1.000
_cell.angle_alpha   90.00
_cell.angle_beta   90.00
_cell.angle_gamma   90.00
#
_symmetry.space_group_name_H-M   'P 1'
#
loop_
_entity.id
_entity.type
_entity.pdbx_description
1 polymer ?
#
loop_
_entity_poly.entity_id
_entity_poly.type
_entity_poly.pdbx_seq_one_letter_code
_entity_poly.pdbx_strand_id
1 'polypeptide(L)'
;MRVYIIIWIILSMGFRAAAQDKLLVAGSGNPNILLLDKQTGKVEWQHALEKGEECNAVALTQKGEILYSYKRGAKLVTWDHQVVWDYKTPDKTELQSATLLQNGGVLLGICGVPAQFIELDKKGKEVNKVTLNLEVERPHSQFRQVFQLRNSNYL
;
A
#
# COMPACT_ATOMS: atom_id res chain seq x y z
N MET A 1 -0.56 21.43 -64.84
CA MET A 1 -0.43 20.44 -63.74
C MET A 1 -0.66 21.16 -62.43
N ARG A 2 -1.84 20.95 -61.78
CA ARG A 2 -2.15 21.56 -60.50
C ARG A 2 -1.87 20.52 -59.42
N VAL A 3 -0.89 20.81 -58.54
CA VAL A 3 -0.54 19.96 -57.39
C VAL A 3 -1.47 20.33 -56.23
N TYR A 4 -2.34 19.41 -55.80
CA TYR A 4 -3.16 19.57 -54.59
C TYR A 4 -2.37 19.03 -53.39
N ILE A 5 -1.99 19.95 -52.51
CA ILE A 5 -1.40 19.59 -51.20
C ILE A 5 -2.55 19.27 -50.23
N ILE A 6 -2.72 17.98 -49.90
CA ILE A 6 -3.68 17.56 -48.88
C ILE A 6 -2.98 17.66 -47.53
N ILE A 7 -3.36 18.67 -46.74
CA ILE A 7 -2.90 18.82 -45.36
C ILE A 7 -3.76 17.90 -44.47
N TRP A 8 -3.17 16.81 -44.01
CA TRP A 8 -3.78 15.99 -42.94
C TRP A 8 -3.62 16.70 -41.58
N ILE A 9 -4.70 17.31 -41.09
CA ILE A 9 -4.76 17.79 -39.71
C ILE A 9 -5.00 16.56 -38.83
N ILE A 10 -3.94 16.05 -38.23
CA ILE A 10 -4.05 15.04 -37.18
C ILE A 10 -4.59 15.75 -35.92
N LEU A 11 -5.91 15.64 -35.73
CA LEU A 11 -6.54 16.05 -34.47
C LEU A 11 -6.09 15.08 -33.38
N SER A 12 -5.01 15.41 -32.68
CA SER A 12 -4.60 14.70 -31.46
C SER A 12 -5.66 14.97 -30.39
N MET A 13 -6.70 14.13 -30.33
CA MET A 13 -7.55 14.03 -29.18
C MET A 13 -6.65 13.54 -28.02
N GLY A 14 -6.11 14.47 -27.28
CA GLY A 14 -5.48 14.17 -26.00
C GLY A 14 -6.53 13.54 -25.09
N PHE A 15 -6.53 12.23 -25.00
CA PHE A 15 -7.18 11.54 -23.90
C PHE A 15 -6.50 12.05 -22.62
N ARG A 16 -7.08 13.08 -22.01
CA ARG A 16 -6.82 13.33 -20.60
C ARG A 16 -7.43 12.14 -19.90
N ALA A 17 -6.58 11.21 -19.46
CA ALA A 17 -6.97 10.28 -18.41
C ALA A 17 -7.44 11.17 -17.25
N ALA A 18 -8.75 11.30 -17.08
CA ALA A 18 -9.31 11.90 -15.89
C ALA A 18 -8.73 11.06 -14.76
N ALA A 19 -7.90 11.67 -13.90
CA ALA A 19 -7.52 11.04 -12.66
C ALA A 19 -8.84 10.67 -11.99
N GLN A 20 -9.13 9.37 -11.94
CA GLN A 20 -10.37 8.92 -11.33
C GLN A 20 -10.29 9.37 -9.87
N ASP A 21 -11.24 10.18 -9.45
CA ASP A 21 -11.38 10.66 -8.08
C ASP A 21 -11.82 9.52 -7.16
N LYS A 22 -10.93 8.55 -6.96
CA LYS A 22 -11.16 7.38 -6.12
C LYS A 22 -10.44 7.53 -4.79
N LEU A 23 -11.06 7.02 -3.74
CA LEU A 23 -10.52 7.02 -2.40
C LEU A 23 -10.48 5.57 -1.88
N LEU A 24 -9.27 5.10 -1.56
CA LEU A 24 -9.07 3.81 -0.90
C LEU A 24 -9.16 4.04 0.62
N VAL A 25 -10.09 3.36 1.28
CA VAL A 25 -10.42 3.56 2.69
C VAL A 25 -10.34 2.25 3.45
N ALA A 26 -9.66 2.27 4.58
CA ALA A 26 -9.64 1.19 5.56
C ALA A 26 -9.40 1.78 6.95
N GLY A 27 -9.61 1.02 8.00
CA GLY A 27 -9.33 1.48 9.35
C GLY A 27 -9.97 0.63 10.44
N SER A 28 -9.71 1.04 11.65
CA SER A 28 -10.20 0.43 12.88
C SER A 28 -11.71 0.30 12.90
N GLY A 29 -12.19 -0.88 13.27
CA GLY A 29 -13.62 -1.17 13.36
C GLY A 29 -14.33 -1.35 12.03
N ASN A 30 -13.66 -1.16 10.89
CA ASN A 30 -14.22 -1.48 9.58
C ASN A 30 -13.74 -2.87 9.14
N PRO A 31 -14.64 -3.84 8.93
CA PRO A 31 -14.26 -5.19 8.50
C PRO A 31 -13.89 -5.26 7.01
N ASN A 32 -13.89 -4.14 6.30
CA ASN A 32 -13.61 -4.10 4.87
C ASN A 32 -12.60 -3.01 4.51
N ILE A 33 -11.85 -3.27 3.43
CA ILE A 33 -11.15 -2.25 2.65
C ILE A 33 -12.11 -1.82 1.54
N LEU A 34 -12.29 -0.52 1.36
CA LEU A 34 -13.27 0.05 0.43
C LEU A 34 -12.57 0.92 -0.61
N LEU A 35 -13.00 0.82 -1.87
CA LEU A 35 -12.73 1.83 -2.89
C LEU A 35 -14.01 2.62 -3.13
N LEU A 36 -13.94 3.93 -2.91
CA LEU A 36 -15.06 4.84 -3.05
C LEU A 36 -14.87 5.76 -4.25
N ASP A 37 -15.96 6.06 -4.93
CA ASP A 37 -16.02 7.25 -5.75
C ASP A 37 -16.06 8.49 -4.85
N LYS A 38 -15.09 9.37 -5.01
CA LYS A 38 -14.90 10.52 -4.12
C LYS A 38 -16.01 11.57 -4.25
N GLN A 39 -16.64 11.67 -5.42
CA GLN A 39 -17.68 12.67 -5.67
C GLN A 39 -19.04 12.21 -5.14
N THR A 40 -19.34 10.93 -5.27
CA THR A 40 -20.66 10.37 -4.93
C THR A 40 -20.68 9.63 -3.60
N GLY A 41 -19.51 9.27 -3.05
CA GLY A 41 -19.38 8.39 -1.88
C GLY A 41 -19.76 6.94 -2.14
N LYS A 42 -20.06 6.57 -3.40
CA LYS A 42 -20.47 5.21 -3.75
C LYS A 42 -19.31 4.23 -3.59
N VAL A 43 -19.56 3.11 -2.93
CA VAL A 43 -18.62 1.98 -2.88
C VAL A 43 -18.60 1.30 -4.24
N GLU A 44 -17.44 1.23 -4.87
CA GLU A 44 -17.24 0.59 -6.17
C GLU A 44 -16.59 -0.78 -6.05
N TRP A 45 -15.82 -0.96 -4.99
CA TRP A 45 -15.17 -2.22 -4.68
C TRP A 45 -14.97 -2.32 -3.16
N GLN A 46 -15.05 -3.56 -2.64
CA GLN A 46 -14.75 -3.84 -1.24
C GLN A 46 -14.09 -5.20 -1.10
N HIS A 47 -13.14 -5.30 -0.17
CA HIS A 47 -12.49 -6.54 0.22
C HIS A 47 -12.73 -6.79 1.70
N ALA A 48 -13.35 -7.92 2.02
CA ALA A 48 -13.59 -8.31 3.40
C ALA A 48 -12.29 -8.80 4.05
N LEU A 49 -11.97 -8.24 5.22
CA LEU A 49 -10.86 -8.69 6.04
C LEU A 49 -11.20 -10.04 6.71
N GLU A 50 -10.20 -10.86 6.96
CA GLU A 50 -10.41 -12.10 7.70
C GLU A 50 -10.75 -11.81 9.17
N LYS A 51 -11.41 -12.77 9.82
CA LYS A 51 -11.78 -12.63 11.23
C LYS A 51 -10.55 -12.34 12.11
N GLY A 52 -10.60 -11.23 12.82
CA GLY A 52 -9.53 -10.78 13.72
C GLY A 52 -8.44 -9.94 13.01
N GLU A 53 -8.57 -9.67 11.71
CA GLU A 53 -7.78 -8.66 11.04
C GLU A 53 -8.44 -7.28 11.18
N GLU A 54 -7.63 -6.29 11.47
CA GLU A 54 -7.98 -4.88 11.53
C GLU A 54 -6.93 -4.13 10.71
N CYS A 55 -7.36 -3.42 9.67
CA CYS A 55 -6.42 -2.77 8.76
C CYS A 55 -5.74 -1.58 9.41
N ASN A 56 -4.40 -1.63 9.53
CA ASN A 56 -3.58 -0.56 10.07
C ASN A 56 -3.07 0.41 8.99
N ALA A 57 -2.80 -0.10 7.78
CA ALA A 57 -2.38 0.70 6.64
C ALA A 57 -2.82 0.03 5.34
N VAL A 58 -3.13 0.85 4.34
CA VAL A 58 -3.52 0.38 2.99
C VAL A 58 -2.87 1.24 1.92
N ALA A 59 -2.43 0.62 0.83
CA ALA A 59 -1.85 1.30 -0.32
C ALA A 59 -2.19 0.58 -1.63
N LEU A 60 -2.24 1.33 -2.73
CA LEU A 60 -2.40 0.80 -4.07
C LEU A 60 -1.03 0.70 -4.75
N THR A 61 -0.66 -0.49 -5.25
CA THR A 61 0.58 -0.69 -6.00
C THR A 61 0.48 -0.11 -7.41
N GLN A 62 1.63 0.08 -8.06
CA GLN A 62 1.66 0.50 -9.47
C GLN A 62 0.98 -0.50 -10.43
N LYS A 63 0.86 -1.75 -10.03
CA LYS A 63 0.15 -2.80 -10.78
C LYS A 63 -1.35 -2.83 -10.52
N GLY A 64 -1.84 -1.97 -9.61
CA GLY A 64 -3.24 -1.94 -9.20
C GLY A 64 -3.60 -2.95 -8.12
N GLU A 65 -2.65 -3.66 -7.54
CA GLU A 65 -2.88 -4.55 -6.40
C GLU A 65 -2.99 -3.73 -5.10
N ILE A 66 -3.65 -4.25 -4.09
CA ILE A 66 -3.87 -3.58 -2.81
C ILE A 66 -2.98 -4.22 -1.75
N LEU A 67 -2.02 -3.44 -1.24
CA LEU A 67 -1.21 -3.80 -0.08
C LEU A 67 -1.94 -3.32 1.18
N TYR A 68 -2.13 -4.20 2.15
CA TYR A 68 -2.61 -3.78 3.48
C TYR A 68 -1.86 -4.49 4.60
N SER A 69 -1.78 -3.81 5.74
CA SER A 69 -1.23 -4.37 6.98
C SER A 69 -2.31 -4.52 8.03
N TYR A 70 -2.12 -5.52 8.88
CA TYR A 70 -2.90 -5.77 10.08
C TYR A 70 -1.97 -6.21 11.22
N LYS A 71 -2.48 -6.33 12.42
CA LYS A 71 -1.66 -6.58 13.62
C LYS A 71 -0.62 -7.69 13.45
N ARG A 72 -0.97 -8.79 12.78
CA ARG A 72 -0.14 -10.00 12.68
C ARG A 72 0.54 -10.17 11.32
N GLY A 73 0.38 -9.22 10.40
CA GLY A 73 1.01 -9.35 9.08
C GLY A 73 0.58 -8.31 8.06
N ALA A 74 0.94 -8.57 6.82
CA ALA A 74 0.51 -7.79 5.65
C ALA A 74 0.18 -8.72 4.50
N LYS A 75 -0.77 -8.30 3.67
CA LYS A 75 -1.17 -9.03 2.47
C LYS A 75 -1.18 -8.12 1.25
N LEU A 76 -0.90 -8.71 0.10
CA LEU A 76 -1.12 -8.11 -1.21
C LEU A 76 -2.27 -8.85 -1.88
N VAL A 77 -3.33 -8.13 -2.25
CA VAL A 77 -4.52 -8.71 -2.86
C VAL A 77 -4.80 -8.06 -4.21
N THR A 78 -5.36 -8.85 -5.12
CA THR A 78 -5.82 -8.37 -6.42
C THR A 78 -7.27 -7.87 -6.35
N TRP A 79 -7.75 -7.22 -7.43
CA TRP A 79 -9.14 -6.75 -7.50
C TRP A 79 -10.19 -7.87 -7.49
N ASP A 80 -9.81 -9.09 -7.88
CA ASP A 80 -10.62 -10.31 -7.78
C ASP A 80 -10.41 -11.07 -6.45
N HIS A 81 -9.87 -10.38 -5.44
CA HIS A 81 -9.71 -10.82 -4.05
C HIS A 81 -8.70 -11.95 -3.82
N GLN A 82 -7.84 -12.26 -4.80
CA GLN A 82 -6.80 -13.27 -4.62
C GLN A 82 -5.65 -12.72 -3.78
N VAL A 83 -5.25 -13.45 -2.75
CA VAL A 83 -4.03 -13.15 -1.99
C VAL A 83 -2.83 -13.62 -2.79
N VAL A 84 -2.01 -12.69 -3.29
CA VAL A 84 -0.82 -12.99 -4.09
C VAL A 84 0.47 -12.93 -3.28
N TRP A 85 0.42 -12.37 -2.10
CA TRP A 85 1.50 -12.35 -1.13
C TRP A 85 0.94 -12.20 0.29
N ASP A 86 1.53 -12.92 1.26
CA ASP A 86 1.15 -12.90 2.68
C ASP A 86 2.43 -12.93 3.54
N TYR A 87 2.58 -11.94 4.39
CA TYR A 87 3.66 -11.82 5.36
C TYR A 87 3.10 -11.95 6.76
N LYS A 88 3.75 -12.73 7.61
CA LYS A 88 3.42 -12.87 9.03
C LYS A 88 4.54 -12.29 9.90
N THR A 89 4.17 -11.51 10.90
CA THR A 89 5.13 -11.00 11.88
C THR A 89 5.60 -12.11 12.81
N PRO A 90 6.81 -11.99 13.38
CA PRO A 90 7.25 -12.84 14.49
C PRO A 90 6.29 -12.77 15.69
N ASP A 91 6.32 -13.80 16.52
CA ASP A 91 5.53 -13.80 17.76
C ASP A 91 5.91 -12.63 18.69
N LYS A 92 4.91 -12.16 19.45
CA LYS A 92 5.03 -11.02 20.39
C LYS A 92 5.35 -9.67 19.71
N THR A 93 5.22 -9.58 18.39
CA THR A 93 5.35 -8.32 17.63
C THR A 93 4.03 -7.92 16.98
N GLU A 94 3.91 -6.65 16.59
CA GLU A 94 2.75 -6.11 15.89
C GLU A 94 3.21 -5.34 14.63
N LEU A 95 2.62 -5.65 13.48
CA LEU A 95 2.84 -4.89 12.27
C LEU A 95 1.91 -3.67 12.26
N GLN A 96 2.47 -2.49 12.34
CA GLN A 96 1.69 -1.25 12.31
C GLN A 96 1.64 -0.62 10.91
N SER A 97 2.65 -0.88 10.10
CA SER A 97 2.80 -0.22 8.80
C SER A 97 3.34 -1.17 7.75
N ALA A 98 2.73 -1.14 6.56
CA ALA A 98 3.31 -1.67 5.33
C ALA A 98 3.17 -0.60 4.24
N THR A 99 4.29 -0.08 3.74
CA THR A 99 4.32 0.98 2.74
C THR A 99 5.12 0.55 1.51
N LEU A 100 4.78 1.13 0.36
CA LEU A 100 5.47 0.81 -0.89
C LEU A 100 6.79 1.58 -0.97
N LEU A 101 7.86 0.89 -1.33
CA LEU A 101 9.14 1.49 -1.67
C LEU A 101 9.15 1.98 -3.12
N GLN A 102 9.97 2.98 -3.42
CA GLN A 102 10.11 3.52 -4.79
C GLN A 102 10.58 2.47 -5.80
N ASN A 103 11.37 1.49 -5.35
CA ASN A 103 11.83 0.37 -6.17
C ASN A 103 10.77 -0.71 -6.36
N GLY A 104 9.55 -0.54 -5.82
CA GLY A 104 8.44 -1.48 -5.90
C GLY A 104 8.50 -2.64 -4.88
N GLY A 105 9.39 -2.56 -3.90
CA GLY A 105 9.39 -3.41 -2.71
C GLY A 105 8.43 -2.90 -1.63
N VAL A 106 8.51 -3.47 -0.43
CA VAL A 106 7.66 -3.13 0.71
C VAL A 106 8.54 -2.78 1.92
N LEU A 107 8.20 -1.70 2.61
CA LEU A 107 8.77 -1.34 3.90
C LEU A 107 7.77 -1.73 5.00
N LEU A 108 8.19 -2.57 5.91
CA LEU A 108 7.41 -3.04 7.06
C LEU A 108 7.86 -2.34 8.34
N GLY A 109 6.93 -1.79 9.09
CA GLY A 109 7.14 -1.23 10.42
C GLY A 109 6.62 -2.18 11.50
N ILE A 110 7.54 -2.87 12.18
CA ILE A 110 7.23 -3.90 13.16
C ILE A 110 7.53 -3.39 14.57
N CYS A 111 6.49 -3.24 15.36
CA CYS A 111 6.59 -2.93 16.78
C CYS A 111 6.91 -4.18 17.60
N GLY A 112 7.84 -4.08 18.54
CA GLY A 112 8.31 -5.20 19.34
C GLY A 112 9.47 -4.80 20.23
N VAL A 113 10.09 -5.79 20.88
CA VAL A 113 11.33 -5.60 21.65
C VAL A 113 12.37 -6.56 21.09
N PRO A 114 13.28 -6.04 20.22
CA PRO A 114 13.36 -4.67 19.67
C PRO A 114 12.31 -4.39 18.59
N ALA A 115 12.02 -3.12 18.35
CA ALA A 115 11.25 -2.68 17.19
C ALA A 115 12.12 -2.74 15.92
N GLN A 116 11.50 -2.91 14.74
CA GLN A 116 12.25 -3.12 13.50
C GLN A 116 11.58 -2.44 12.31
N PHE A 117 12.41 -1.94 11.38
CA PHE A 117 12.01 -1.66 10.01
C PHE A 117 12.64 -2.70 9.10
N ILE A 118 11.84 -3.31 8.24
CA ILE A 118 12.30 -4.34 7.30
C ILE A 118 11.93 -3.92 5.88
N GLU A 119 12.93 -3.87 5.00
CA GLU A 119 12.70 -3.71 3.58
C GLU A 119 12.65 -5.08 2.90
N LEU A 120 11.62 -5.29 2.14
CA LEU A 120 11.46 -6.44 1.27
C LEU A 120 11.59 -6.00 -0.19
N ASP A 121 12.24 -6.82 -1.01
CA ASP A 121 12.25 -6.63 -2.46
C ASP A 121 10.89 -6.98 -3.10
N LYS A 122 10.77 -6.81 -4.43
CA LYS A 122 9.55 -7.15 -5.20
C LYS A 122 9.13 -8.63 -5.12
N LYS A 123 10.03 -9.49 -4.64
CA LYS A 123 9.77 -10.93 -4.46
C LYS A 123 9.43 -11.28 -3.02
N GLY A 124 9.38 -10.29 -2.12
CA GLY A 124 9.13 -10.46 -0.71
C GLY A 124 10.35 -10.93 0.10
N LYS A 125 11.56 -10.90 -0.49
CA LYS A 125 12.80 -11.25 0.23
C LYS A 125 13.29 -10.05 1.02
N GLU A 126 13.69 -10.27 2.29
CA GLU A 126 14.35 -9.26 3.13
C GLU A 126 15.69 -8.83 2.49
N VAL A 127 15.84 -7.53 2.27
CA VAL A 127 17.04 -6.91 1.69
C VAL A 127 17.71 -5.92 2.65
N ASN A 128 16.96 -5.41 3.62
CA ASN A 128 17.49 -4.52 4.65
C ASN A 128 16.68 -4.64 5.93
N LYS A 129 17.34 -4.46 7.08
CA LYS A 129 16.71 -4.46 8.40
C LYS A 129 17.37 -3.41 9.28
N VAL A 130 16.56 -2.57 9.89
CA VAL A 130 16.98 -1.61 10.91
C VAL A 130 16.32 -1.98 12.23
N THR A 131 17.13 -2.12 13.27
CA THR A 131 16.66 -2.42 14.63
C THR A 131 16.67 -1.15 15.47
N LEU A 132 15.57 -0.91 16.17
CA LEU A 132 15.37 0.26 17.01
C LEU A 132 15.21 -0.17 18.46
N ASN A 133 16.01 0.40 19.35
CA ASN A 133 15.86 0.28 20.79
C ASN A 133 15.03 1.47 21.26
N LEU A 134 13.75 1.26 21.51
CA LEU A 134 12.82 2.28 21.95
C LEU A 134 12.62 2.16 23.48
N GLU A 135 12.44 3.29 24.15
CA GLU A 135 12.13 3.32 25.59
C GLU A 135 10.76 2.71 25.91
N VAL A 136 9.85 2.73 24.92
CA VAL A 136 8.50 2.14 25.06
C VAL A 136 8.54 0.67 24.68
N GLU A 137 8.47 -0.22 25.67
CA GLU A 137 8.49 -1.68 25.45
C GLU A 137 7.16 -2.26 24.96
N ARG A 138 6.02 -1.56 25.16
CA ARG A 138 4.71 -2.03 24.73
C ARG A 138 4.57 -1.87 23.20
N PRO A 139 4.50 -2.95 22.39
CA PRO A 139 4.50 -2.88 20.93
C PRO A 139 3.41 -1.96 20.39
N HIS A 140 2.19 -2.05 20.90
CA HIS A 140 1.05 -1.24 20.45
C HIS A 140 1.25 0.28 20.62
N SER A 141 2.18 0.72 21.43
CA SER A 141 2.40 2.13 21.80
C SER A 141 3.68 2.73 21.19
N GLN A 142 4.42 1.99 20.35
CA GLN A 142 5.73 2.43 19.85
C GLN A 142 5.59 3.43 18.69
N PHE A 143 5.11 3.01 17.54
CA PHE A 143 4.86 3.87 16.37
C PHE A 143 3.68 3.35 15.57
N ARG A 144 3.21 4.13 14.59
CA ARG A 144 2.05 3.76 13.74
C ARG A 144 2.42 3.59 12.28
N GLN A 145 3.34 4.41 11.79
CA GLN A 145 3.70 4.41 10.38
C GLN A 145 5.20 4.60 10.22
N VAL A 146 5.71 4.09 9.12
CA VAL A 146 7.06 4.33 8.64
C VAL A 146 7.02 4.56 7.13
N PHE A 147 7.79 5.52 6.65
CA PHE A 147 7.90 5.86 5.24
C PHE A 147 9.36 5.98 4.84
N GLN A 148 9.67 5.60 3.60
CA GLN A 148 10.93 5.94 2.99
C GLN A 148 10.80 7.29 2.26
N LEU A 149 11.68 8.22 2.58
CA LEU A 149 11.77 9.51 1.92
C LEU A 149 12.51 9.39 0.58
N ARG A 150 12.41 10.43 -0.27
CA ARG A 150 13.07 10.44 -1.59
C ARG A 150 14.59 10.33 -1.52
N ASN A 151 15.22 10.76 -0.42
CA ASN A 151 16.65 10.64 -0.17
C ASN A 151 17.06 9.32 0.50
N SER A 152 16.17 8.33 0.49
CA SER A 152 16.32 7.01 1.12
C SER A 152 16.41 7.02 2.65
N ASN A 153 16.16 8.13 3.31
CA ASN A 153 15.97 8.18 4.76
C ASN A 153 14.57 7.66 5.12
N TYR A 154 14.36 7.33 6.39
CA TYR A 154 13.08 6.92 6.94
C TYR A 154 12.47 8.03 7.80
N LEU A 155 11.13 8.08 7.81
CA LEU A 155 10.31 8.92 8.67
C LEU A 155 9.34 8.05 9.45
#